data_b049a09ba55224d6701bbf1ea90f5752
#
_entry.id   b049a09ba55224d6701bbf1ea90f5752
#
_cell.length_a   1.000
_cell.length_b   1.000
_cell.length_c   1.000
_cell.angle_alpha   90.00
_cell.angle_beta   90.00
_cell.angle_gamma   90.00
#
_symmetry.space_group_name_H-M   'P 1'
#
loop_
_entity.id
_entity.type
_entity.pdbx_description
1 polymer ?
#
loop_
_entity_poly.entity_id
_entity_poly.type
_entity_poly.pdbx_seq_one_letter_code
_entity_poly.pdbx_strand_id
1 'polypeptide(L)'
;MKKTILILMAFATMLVGCKKVEVKYTYSPTEPRAGQLVKFSNQSSAGESWNWDFGDNNYSILKNPSHTFKKPGTYIVTLTVDSAKYNTCSHVVTVYDTIPTFVVSTDSICHYTDVTLTANVYNPFGYTLSYNWDLPKDCEITSGSTTSKAIIVHFKTYSKSQNDSLQIGLTITQNGKTFNRIRKFIVHKTAAPSIIMQKTDKTVLSQHMINGYIEDPTAGDSEDAAMLELSSDTVVVFNGVTFHASQMQDIFPGLSIKRMQIDVVTQKWYISTNEGLFVANFDGQYIVSVDTDAIGAICIDNMRNRLYWASNSGLKAMPLVKSKNNLFATTPELYNTISDIDRIVVNNNLK
;
A
#
# COMPACT_ATOMS: atom_id res chain seq x y z
N MET A 1 79.43 -74.24 11.00
CA MET A 1 78.76 -73.26 10.12
C MET A 1 77.62 -72.57 10.91
N LYS A 2 77.89 -71.37 11.44
CA LYS A 2 76.89 -70.58 12.16
C LYS A 2 76.53 -69.40 11.29
N LYS A 3 75.28 -69.32 10.83
CA LYS A 3 74.76 -68.15 10.07
C LYS A 3 74.32 -67.09 11.03
N THR A 4 74.99 -65.96 11.01
CA THR A 4 74.66 -64.77 11.77
C THR A 4 73.62 -63.98 10.96
N ILE A 5 72.40 -63.84 11.47
CA ILE A 5 71.35 -63.03 10.90
C ILE A 5 71.50 -61.63 11.42
N LEU A 6 71.81 -60.68 10.53
CA LEU A 6 71.89 -59.26 10.86
C LEU A 6 70.52 -58.65 10.70
N ILE A 7 69.85 -58.28 11.81
CA ILE A 7 68.59 -57.55 11.81
C ILE A 7 68.88 -56.07 11.64
N LEU A 8 68.59 -55.55 10.47
CA LEU A 8 68.65 -54.12 10.21
C LEU A 8 67.33 -53.44 10.67
N MET A 9 67.38 -52.81 11.84
CA MET A 9 66.28 -51.97 12.31
C MET A 9 66.33 -50.64 11.54
N ALA A 10 65.39 -50.52 10.58
CA ALA A 10 65.15 -49.22 9.92
C ALA A 10 64.35 -48.36 10.87
N PHE A 11 64.99 -47.38 11.47
CA PHE A 11 64.34 -46.32 12.25
C PHE A 11 63.71 -45.34 11.25
N ALA A 12 62.45 -45.58 10.89
CA ALA A 12 61.66 -44.61 10.15
C ALA A 12 61.33 -43.42 11.08
N THR A 13 62.13 -42.40 11.05
CA THR A 13 61.79 -41.12 11.66
C THR A 13 60.64 -40.51 10.88
N MET A 14 59.42 -40.68 11.36
CA MET A 14 58.27 -39.90 10.92
C MET A 14 58.55 -38.42 11.26
N LEU A 15 59.04 -37.67 10.27
CA LEU A 15 58.96 -36.24 10.32
C LEU A 15 57.50 -35.85 10.20
N VAL A 16 56.80 -35.76 11.35
CA VAL A 16 55.53 -35.06 11.44
C VAL A 16 55.86 -33.59 11.24
N GLY A 17 55.91 -33.17 9.97
CA GLY A 17 56.00 -31.77 9.66
C GLY A 17 54.76 -31.06 10.24
N CYS A 18 54.98 -30.26 11.27
CA CYS A 18 53.95 -29.40 11.83
C CYS A 18 53.48 -28.47 10.71
N LYS A 19 52.41 -28.83 10.04
CA LYS A 19 51.84 -28.04 8.95
C LYS A 19 51.28 -26.76 9.58
N LYS A 20 51.99 -25.66 9.36
CA LYS A 20 51.55 -24.34 9.89
C LYS A 20 50.13 -24.06 9.39
N VAL A 21 49.20 -23.84 10.31
CA VAL A 21 47.84 -23.47 9.95
C VAL A 21 47.87 -22.09 9.30
N GLU A 22 47.40 -21.99 8.09
CA GLU A 22 47.18 -20.70 7.43
C GLU A 22 45.83 -20.18 7.85
N VAL A 23 45.79 -19.19 8.73
CA VAL A 23 44.57 -18.58 9.24
C VAL A 23 44.12 -17.48 8.26
N LYS A 24 42.90 -17.61 7.76
CA LYS A 24 42.27 -16.64 6.85
C LYS A 24 40.79 -16.54 7.14
N TYR A 25 40.22 -15.39 6.89
CA TYR A 25 38.78 -15.21 6.89
C TYR A 25 38.35 -14.11 5.93
N THR A 26 37.06 -14.12 5.59
CA THR A 26 36.38 -13.07 4.85
C THR A 26 35.16 -12.58 5.64
N TYR A 27 34.65 -11.42 5.29
CA TYR A 27 33.43 -10.90 5.90
C TYR A 27 32.54 -10.21 4.86
N SER A 28 31.24 -10.19 5.13
CA SER A 28 30.24 -9.57 4.27
C SER A 28 29.15 -8.90 5.12
N PRO A 29 28.73 -7.67 4.75
CA PRO A 29 29.23 -6.84 3.66
C PRO A 29 30.64 -6.30 3.91
N THR A 30 31.35 -5.92 2.85
CA THR A 30 32.73 -5.37 2.93
C THR A 30 32.79 -3.94 3.47
N GLU A 31 31.66 -3.21 3.38
CA GLU A 31 31.47 -1.86 3.92
C GLU A 31 30.28 -1.85 4.89
N PRO A 32 30.41 -2.48 6.06
CA PRO A 32 29.31 -2.57 7.01
C PRO A 32 28.97 -1.20 7.62
N ARG A 33 27.69 -1.03 7.96
CA ARG A 33 27.21 0.13 8.71
C ARG A 33 26.88 -0.23 10.15
N ALA A 34 26.97 0.74 11.04
CA ALA A 34 26.55 0.55 12.42
C ALA A 34 25.11 -0.01 12.50
N GLY A 35 24.92 -1.06 13.29
CA GLY A 35 23.66 -1.79 13.39
C GLY A 35 23.40 -2.84 12.33
N GLN A 36 24.27 -2.96 11.34
CA GLN A 36 24.15 -3.98 10.29
C GLN A 36 24.80 -5.29 10.73
N LEU A 37 24.15 -6.41 10.41
CA LEU A 37 24.71 -7.74 10.64
C LEU A 37 25.86 -8.00 9.67
N VAL A 38 27.05 -8.32 10.22
CA VAL A 38 28.23 -8.72 9.46
C VAL A 38 28.45 -10.22 9.65
N LYS A 39 28.54 -10.96 8.56
CA LYS A 39 28.83 -12.40 8.56
C LYS A 39 30.31 -12.61 8.35
N PHE A 40 30.96 -13.37 9.21
CA PHE A 40 32.37 -13.74 9.10
C PHE A 40 32.47 -15.20 8.66
N SER A 41 33.30 -15.47 7.67
CA SER A 41 33.50 -16.81 7.11
C SER A 41 34.96 -17.22 7.27
N ASN A 42 35.21 -18.22 8.09
CA ASN A 42 36.53 -18.80 8.26
C ASN A 42 36.99 -19.50 6.98
N GLN A 43 38.21 -19.18 6.54
CA GLN A 43 38.87 -19.73 5.36
C GLN A 43 40.21 -20.39 5.72
N SER A 44 40.44 -20.69 7.00
CA SER A 44 41.67 -21.30 7.48
C SER A 44 41.85 -22.71 6.93
N SER A 45 43.10 -23.09 6.68
CA SER A 45 43.46 -24.38 6.06
C SER A 45 43.22 -25.59 6.94
N ALA A 46 43.18 -25.41 8.28
CA ALA A 46 42.91 -26.41 9.30
C ALA A 46 42.42 -25.72 10.59
N GLY A 47 42.01 -26.51 11.59
CA GLY A 47 41.64 -26.04 12.94
C GLY A 47 40.39 -26.74 13.47
N GLU A 48 40.37 -26.96 14.78
CA GLU A 48 39.26 -27.60 15.52
C GLU A 48 38.51 -26.62 16.43
N SER A 49 39.18 -25.50 16.80
CA SER A 49 38.59 -24.44 17.62
C SER A 49 38.90 -23.07 17.07
N TRP A 50 37.96 -22.16 17.29
CA TRP A 50 38.02 -20.77 16.80
C TRP A 50 37.74 -19.82 17.93
N ASN A 51 38.47 -18.70 17.97
CA ASN A 51 38.24 -17.61 18.88
C ASN A 51 38.30 -16.30 18.06
N TRP A 52 37.15 -15.62 17.99
CA TRP A 52 37.04 -14.34 17.34
C TRP A 52 37.00 -13.23 18.36
N ASP A 53 37.85 -12.22 18.18
CA ASP A 53 37.77 -10.92 18.85
C ASP A 53 37.36 -9.89 17.81
N PHE A 54 36.22 -9.25 18.02
CA PHE A 54 35.68 -8.25 17.07
C PHE A 54 36.26 -6.85 17.30
N GLY A 55 37.06 -6.65 18.32
CA GLY A 55 37.70 -5.36 18.62
C GLY A 55 36.77 -4.33 19.26
N ASP A 56 35.59 -4.73 19.69
CA ASP A 56 34.58 -3.92 20.39
C ASP A 56 34.18 -4.52 21.76
N ASN A 57 35.06 -5.34 22.34
CA ASN A 57 34.86 -6.14 23.55
C ASN A 57 33.80 -7.23 23.43
N ASN A 58 33.50 -7.66 22.21
CA ASN A 58 32.69 -8.83 21.94
C ASN A 58 33.53 -9.92 21.30
N TYR A 59 33.17 -11.19 21.60
CA TYR A 59 33.91 -12.37 21.21
C TYR A 59 32.97 -13.45 20.69
N SER A 60 33.50 -14.41 19.90
CA SER A 60 32.74 -15.60 19.46
C SER A 60 33.66 -16.79 19.30
N ILE A 61 33.12 -17.99 19.60
CA ILE A 61 33.83 -19.27 19.40
C ILE A 61 33.25 -20.08 18.25
N LEU A 62 32.30 -19.52 17.51
CA LEU A 62 31.71 -20.16 16.36
C LEU A 62 32.69 -20.18 15.18
N LYS A 63 32.66 -21.23 14.36
CA LYS A 63 33.47 -21.32 13.15
C LYS A 63 33.21 -20.16 12.18
N ASN A 64 31.93 -19.83 11.98
CA ASN A 64 31.50 -18.75 11.07
C ASN A 64 30.48 -17.89 11.81
N PRO A 65 30.94 -16.93 12.64
CA PRO A 65 30.03 -16.09 13.44
C PRO A 65 29.41 -14.98 12.59
N SER A 66 28.34 -14.40 13.17
CA SER A 66 27.82 -13.10 12.74
C SER A 66 27.94 -12.13 13.91
N HIS A 67 28.27 -10.87 13.60
CA HIS A 67 28.41 -9.82 14.59
C HIS A 67 27.78 -8.51 14.13
N THR A 68 27.35 -7.66 15.06
CA THR A 68 26.77 -6.33 14.80
C THR A 68 27.50 -5.28 15.59
N PHE A 69 28.26 -4.44 14.89
CA PHE A 69 28.94 -3.29 15.52
C PHE A 69 27.92 -2.18 15.82
N LYS A 70 27.81 -1.78 17.09
CA LYS A 70 26.84 -0.75 17.52
C LYS A 70 27.24 0.67 17.17
N LYS A 71 28.54 0.94 16.97
CA LYS A 71 29.06 2.27 16.64
C LYS A 71 29.81 2.26 15.33
N PRO A 72 29.78 3.38 14.58
CA PRO A 72 30.74 3.56 13.49
C PRO A 72 32.17 3.68 14.06
N GLY A 73 33.14 3.25 13.29
CA GLY A 73 34.52 3.25 13.68
C GLY A 73 35.37 2.21 12.96
N THR A 74 36.61 2.12 13.37
CA THR A 74 37.57 1.16 12.85
C THR A 74 37.85 0.10 13.90
N TYR A 75 37.60 -1.16 13.58
CA TYR A 75 37.75 -2.30 14.46
C TYR A 75 38.81 -3.24 13.94
N ILE A 76 39.69 -3.74 14.80
CA ILE A 76 40.66 -4.77 14.46
C ILE A 76 40.00 -6.11 14.83
N VAL A 77 39.51 -6.83 13.85
CA VAL A 77 38.90 -8.15 14.04
C VAL A 77 39.96 -9.21 13.92
N THR A 78 40.08 -10.06 14.92
CA THR A 78 41.10 -11.10 15.00
C THR A 78 40.48 -12.46 15.14
N LEU A 79 40.88 -13.40 14.25
CA LEU A 79 40.58 -14.81 14.36
C LEU A 79 41.82 -15.54 14.89
N THR A 80 41.68 -16.30 16.00
CA THR A 80 42.68 -17.24 16.49
C THR A 80 42.16 -18.66 16.34
N VAL A 81 42.98 -19.53 15.79
CA VAL A 81 42.63 -20.96 15.57
C VAL A 81 43.45 -21.82 16.54
N ASP A 82 42.79 -22.80 17.16
CA ASP A 82 43.34 -23.79 18.11
C ASP A 82 44.08 -23.14 19.31
N SER A 83 43.63 -21.95 19.70
CA SER A 83 44.21 -21.16 20.84
C SER A 83 45.71 -20.97 20.74
N ALA A 84 46.32 -21.14 19.58
CA ALA A 84 47.76 -20.99 19.38
C ALA A 84 48.13 -19.53 19.06
N LYS A 85 49.00 -18.96 19.84
CA LYS A 85 49.44 -17.55 19.72
C LYS A 85 49.88 -17.12 18.31
N TYR A 86 50.34 -18.06 17.50
CA TYR A 86 50.87 -17.78 16.16
C TYR A 86 49.88 -18.14 15.04
N ASN A 87 48.71 -18.73 15.38
CA ASN A 87 47.67 -19.06 14.45
C ASN A 87 46.59 -17.98 14.48
N THR A 88 46.95 -16.78 14.07
CA THR A 88 46.05 -15.61 14.09
C THR A 88 45.99 -14.92 12.72
N CYS A 89 44.87 -14.33 12.41
CA CYS A 89 44.67 -13.44 11.27
C CYS A 89 43.85 -12.24 11.74
N SER A 90 44.32 -11.03 11.45
CA SER A 90 43.60 -9.80 11.80
C SER A 90 43.34 -8.97 10.56
N HIS A 91 42.11 -8.43 10.45
CA HIS A 91 41.76 -7.44 9.47
C HIS A 91 41.19 -6.19 10.10
N VAL A 92 41.44 -5.06 9.48
CA VAL A 92 40.79 -3.80 9.81
C VAL A 92 39.41 -3.78 9.16
N VAL A 93 38.36 -3.71 9.98
CA VAL A 93 36.97 -3.56 9.53
C VAL A 93 36.52 -2.14 9.82
N THR A 94 36.28 -1.36 8.76
CA THR A 94 35.75 -0.01 8.88
C THR A 94 34.23 -0.08 8.85
N VAL A 95 33.59 0.33 9.95
CA VAL A 95 32.13 0.40 10.10
C VAL A 95 31.67 1.84 9.89
N TYR A 96 30.87 2.05 8.87
CA TYR A 96 30.37 3.39 8.53
C TYR A 96 29.17 3.79 9.38
N ASP A 97 28.92 5.10 9.47
CA ASP A 97 27.73 5.60 10.16
C ASP A 97 26.46 5.25 9.40
N THR A 98 25.38 5.01 10.14
CA THR A 98 24.06 4.75 9.56
C THR A 98 23.42 6.08 9.24
N ILE A 99 23.05 6.25 7.97
CA ILE A 99 22.38 7.46 7.50
C ILE A 99 20.88 7.30 7.75
N PRO A 100 20.24 8.16 8.56
CA PRO A 100 18.79 8.16 8.71
C PRO A 100 18.08 8.33 7.37
N THR A 101 16.98 7.64 7.18
CA THR A 101 16.15 7.67 5.97
C THR A 101 14.68 7.51 6.33
N PHE A 102 13.82 7.37 5.36
CA PHE A 102 12.44 6.94 5.58
C PHE A 102 12.02 5.87 4.56
N VAL A 103 11.05 5.07 4.96
CA VAL A 103 10.44 4.03 4.14
C VAL A 103 8.99 4.38 3.86
N VAL A 104 8.49 3.85 2.77
CA VAL A 104 7.11 3.99 2.29
C VAL A 104 6.50 2.60 2.29
N SER A 105 5.24 2.48 2.72
CA SER A 105 4.55 1.20 2.87
C SER A 105 4.29 0.46 1.55
N THR A 106 4.41 1.15 0.42
CA THR A 106 4.18 0.59 -0.92
C THR A 106 5.14 1.18 -1.94
N ASP A 107 5.50 0.40 -2.93
CA ASP A 107 6.32 0.87 -4.07
C ASP A 107 5.46 1.57 -5.14
N SER A 108 4.15 1.35 -5.14
CA SER A 108 3.19 1.99 -6.05
C SER A 108 2.22 2.86 -5.25
N ILE A 109 2.41 4.17 -5.33
CA ILE A 109 1.56 5.16 -4.68
C ILE A 109 0.44 5.54 -5.66
N CYS A 110 -0.81 5.42 -5.21
CA CYS A 110 -1.97 5.90 -5.95
C CYS A 110 -2.60 7.10 -5.22
N HIS A 111 -3.18 8.03 -5.99
CA HIS A 111 -3.90 9.16 -5.38
C HIS A 111 -5.14 8.67 -4.62
N TYR A 112 -5.55 9.39 -3.60
CA TYR A 112 -6.65 9.05 -2.68
C TYR A 112 -6.50 7.69 -1.98
N THR A 113 -5.29 7.10 -1.96
CA THR A 113 -5.02 5.91 -1.14
C THR A 113 -4.07 6.26 -0.01
N ASP A 114 -4.31 5.70 1.15
CA ASP A 114 -3.48 5.93 2.32
C ASP A 114 -2.13 5.25 2.17
N VAL A 115 -1.08 6.01 2.41
CA VAL A 115 0.32 5.56 2.35
C VAL A 115 0.99 5.89 3.68
N THR A 116 1.61 4.90 4.30
CA THR A 116 2.38 5.10 5.53
C THR A 116 3.81 5.48 5.20
N LEU A 117 4.26 6.61 5.75
CA LEU A 117 5.65 7.07 5.71
C LEU A 117 6.24 6.87 7.10
N THR A 118 7.38 6.19 7.22
CA THR A 118 8.01 5.90 8.50
C THR A 118 9.48 6.28 8.47
N ALA A 119 9.90 7.12 9.42
CA ALA A 119 11.32 7.44 9.62
C ALA A 119 12.08 6.20 10.09
N ASN A 120 13.16 5.86 9.39
CA ASN A 120 14.06 4.77 9.71
C ASN A 120 15.39 5.33 10.23
N VAL A 121 15.56 5.25 11.55
CA VAL A 121 16.72 5.81 12.26
C VAL A 121 17.33 4.76 13.19
N TYR A 122 18.58 4.51 13.00
CA TYR A 122 19.36 3.70 13.95
C TYR A 122 19.72 4.54 15.17
N ASN A 123 19.18 4.19 16.34
CA ASN A 123 19.36 4.94 17.59
C ASN A 123 19.66 4.00 18.78
N PRO A 124 20.83 3.32 18.78
CA PRO A 124 21.16 2.33 19.82
C PRO A 124 21.43 2.94 21.19
N PHE A 125 21.62 4.25 21.26
CA PHE A 125 21.96 4.97 22.50
C PHE A 125 20.78 5.72 23.12
N GLY A 126 19.56 5.61 22.48
CA GLY A 126 18.36 6.25 23.00
C GLY A 126 18.37 7.78 22.96
N TYR A 127 19.10 8.40 22.03
CA TYR A 127 19.07 9.86 21.87
C TYR A 127 17.64 10.33 21.55
N THR A 128 17.31 11.52 22.03
CA THR A 128 16.08 12.18 21.62
C THR A 128 16.11 12.47 20.13
N LEU A 129 15.05 12.06 19.43
CA LEU A 129 14.86 12.25 18.01
C LEU A 129 13.75 13.27 17.77
N SER A 130 13.96 14.16 16.82
CA SER A 130 12.88 14.99 16.28
C SER A 130 12.73 14.78 14.78
N TYR A 131 11.51 14.93 14.30
CA TYR A 131 11.15 14.73 12.92
C TYR A 131 10.44 15.99 12.40
N ASN A 132 10.59 16.27 11.13
CA ASN A 132 9.80 17.27 10.43
C ASN A 132 9.61 16.84 8.98
N TRP A 133 8.37 16.46 8.66
CA TRP A 133 7.97 16.07 7.31
C TRP A 133 7.65 17.32 6.51
N ASP A 134 8.21 17.40 5.31
CA ASP A 134 7.93 18.39 4.29
C ASP A 134 7.15 17.70 3.16
N LEU A 135 5.86 18.03 3.05
CA LEU A 135 4.91 17.39 2.16
C LEU A 135 4.47 18.35 1.06
N PRO A 136 4.21 17.86 -0.16
CA PRO A 136 3.66 18.69 -1.22
C PRO A 136 2.27 19.21 -0.84
N LYS A 137 1.87 20.33 -1.45
CA LYS A 137 0.61 21.03 -1.15
C LYS A 137 -0.63 20.15 -1.22
N ASP A 138 -0.64 19.20 -2.17
CA ASP A 138 -1.77 18.31 -2.41
C ASP A 138 -1.65 16.96 -1.68
N CYS A 139 -0.82 16.90 -0.64
CA CYS A 139 -0.65 15.77 0.25
C CYS A 139 -1.27 16.08 1.62
N GLU A 140 -2.20 15.27 2.05
CA GLU A 140 -2.91 15.43 3.32
C GLU A 140 -2.49 14.36 4.31
N ILE A 141 -2.30 14.75 5.59
CA ILE A 141 -2.03 13.80 6.67
C ILE A 141 -3.38 13.30 7.20
N THR A 142 -3.62 11.99 7.08
CA THR A 142 -4.82 11.33 7.61
C THR A 142 -4.58 10.77 9.01
N SER A 143 -3.31 10.55 9.40
CA SER A 143 -2.95 10.14 10.77
C SER A 143 -1.55 10.60 11.13
N GLY A 144 -1.38 11.03 12.38
CA GLY A 144 -0.14 11.58 12.89
C GLY A 144 -0.02 13.10 12.69
N SER A 145 1.20 13.62 12.68
CA SER A 145 1.53 15.03 12.43
C SER A 145 2.87 15.13 11.73
N THR A 146 3.22 16.31 11.21
CA THR A 146 4.52 16.53 10.56
C THR A 146 5.73 16.23 11.45
N THR A 147 5.54 16.18 12.78
CA THR A 147 6.59 15.87 13.76
C THR A 147 6.58 14.42 14.26
N SER A 148 5.67 13.59 13.78
CA SER A 148 5.58 12.17 14.16
C SER A 148 6.65 11.33 13.47
N LYS A 149 7.09 10.25 14.12
CA LYS A 149 8.02 9.26 13.54
C LYS A 149 7.40 8.58 12.32
N ALA A 150 6.11 8.32 12.37
CA ALA A 150 5.34 7.76 11.26
C ALA A 150 4.07 8.59 11.05
N ILE A 151 3.71 8.76 9.79
CA ILE A 151 2.48 9.46 9.37
C ILE A 151 1.78 8.62 8.31
N ILE A 152 0.47 8.77 8.23
CA ILE A 152 -0.33 8.26 7.12
C ILE A 152 -0.76 9.47 6.31
N VAL A 153 -0.54 9.40 5.01
CA VAL A 153 -0.86 10.47 4.07
C VAL A 153 -1.61 9.93 2.87
N HIS A 154 -2.38 10.80 2.21
CA HIS A 154 -2.83 10.55 0.85
C HIS A 154 -2.57 11.77 -0.04
N PHE A 155 -2.43 11.51 -1.34
CA PHE A 155 -2.25 12.53 -2.35
C PHE A 155 -3.58 12.80 -3.03
N LYS A 156 -3.97 14.07 -3.14
CA LYS A 156 -5.22 14.49 -3.83
C LYS A 156 -5.04 14.59 -5.35
N THR A 157 -3.80 14.62 -5.81
CA THR A 157 -3.44 14.68 -7.23
C THR A 157 -2.56 13.51 -7.63
N TYR A 158 -2.53 13.19 -8.91
CA TYR A 158 -1.65 12.17 -9.48
C TYR A 158 -0.70 12.77 -10.51
N SER A 159 0.40 12.08 -10.75
CA SER A 159 1.42 12.47 -11.73
C SER A 159 0.90 12.24 -13.16
N LYS A 160 0.84 13.29 -13.96
CA LYS A 160 0.34 13.23 -15.35
C LYS A 160 1.37 12.63 -16.31
N SER A 161 2.65 12.55 -15.91
CA SER A 161 3.74 11.97 -16.69
C SER A 161 4.86 11.47 -15.77
N GLN A 162 5.81 10.71 -16.31
CA GLN A 162 7.00 10.25 -15.59
C GLN A 162 7.91 11.40 -15.09
N ASN A 163 7.79 12.59 -15.70
CA ASN A 163 8.55 13.76 -15.29
C ASN A 163 7.83 14.61 -14.22
N ASP A 164 6.56 14.31 -13.97
CA ASP A 164 5.71 14.99 -12.99
C ASP A 164 5.76 14.25 -11.66
N SER A 165 6.91 14.32 -10.98
CA SER A 165 7.12 13.64 -9.70
C SER A 165 6.85 14.56 -8.52
N LEU A 166 6.14 14.07 -7.51
CA LEU A 166 5.96 14.72 -6.23
C LEU A 166 7.15 14.45 -5.31
N GLN A 167 7.50 15.42 -4.47
CA GLN A 167 8.62 15.30 -3.53
C GLN A 167 8.11 15.23 -2.09
N ILE A 168 8.68 14.30 -1.31
CA ILE A 168 8.50 14.24 0.13
C ILE A 168 9.86 14.48 0.76
N GLY A 169 9.92 15.43 1.70
CA GLY A 169 11.07 15.73 2.52
C GLY A 169 10.89 15.19 3.94
N LEU A 170 12.00 14.80 4.58
CA LEU A 170 12.05 14.49 5.99
C LEU A 170 13.33 15.06 6.58
N THR A 171 13.20 15.92 7.57
CA THR A 171 14.28 16.40 8.41
C THR A 171 14.28 15.63 9.72
N ILE A 172 15.41 15.01 10.07
CA ILE A 172 15.60 14.25 11.29
C ILE A 172 16.73 14.88 12.08
N THR A 173 16.51 15.16 13.36
CA THR A 173 17.58 15.59 14.27
C THR A 173 17.86 14.50 15.31
N GLN A 174 19.13 14.11 15.44
CA GLN A 174 19.62 13.10 16.36
C GLN A 174 20.94 13.57 16.97
N ASN A 175 21.01 13.65 18.29
CA ASN A 175 22.24 14.06 19.01
C ASN A 175 22.88 15.35 18.45
N GLY A 176 22.07 16.39 18.22
CA GLY A 176 22.50 17.68 17.67
C GLY A 176 22.86 17.70 16.18
N LYS A 177 22.81 16.56 15.49
CA LYS A 177 23.02 16.46 14.04
C LYS A 177 21.70 16.44 13.31
N THR A 178 21.61 17.17 12.21
CA THR A 178 20.42 17.25 11.36
C THR A 178 20.68 16.56 10.03
N PHE A 179 19.74 15.74 9.61
CA PHE A 179 19.77 14.97 8.35
C PHE A 179 18.53 15.32 7.53
N ASN A 180 18.73 15.80 6.31
CA ASN A 180 17.66 16.08 5.36
C ASN A 180 17.57 14.96 4.33
N ARG A 181 16.38 14.44 4.10
CA ARG A 181 16.10 13.39 3.12
C ARG A 181 14.96 13.82 2.22
N ILE A 182 15.18 13.68 0.93
CA ILE A 182 14.17 13.98 -0.10
C ILE A 182 14.04 12.75 -0.98
N ARG A 183 12.81 12.33 -1.23
CA ARG A 183 12.49 11.30 -2.23
C ARG A 183 11.42 11.82 -3.18
N LYS A 184 11.57 11.46 -4.44
CA LYS A 184 10.60 11.73 -5.50
C LYS A 184 9.76 10.50 -5.75
N PHE A 185 8.48 10.71 -5.96
CA PHE A 185 7.51 9.66 -6.22
C PHE A 185 6.66 10.00 -7.43
N ILE A 186 6.33 8.98 -8.20
CA ILE A 186 5.23 9.04 -9.16
C ILE A 186 3.98 8.59 -8.42
N VAL A 187 2.97 9.44 -8.43
CA VAL A 187 1.65 9.10 -7.87
C VAL A 187 0.76 8.71 -9.04
N HIS A 188 0.31 7.47 -9.04
CA HIS A 188 -0.51 6.92 -10.10
C HIS A 188 -1.99 7.31 -9.92
N LYS A 189 -2.71 7.44 -11.02
CA LYS A 189 -4.18 7.55 -10.95
C LYS A 189 -4.72 6.27 -10.30
N THR A 190 -5.60 6.40 -9.31
CA THR A 190 -6.22 5.22 -8.70
C THR A 190 -7.18 4.56 -9.67
N ALA A 191 -7.15 3.23 -9.70
CA ALA A 191 -8.13 2.41 -10.41
C ALA A 191 -9.32 2.02 -9.50
N ALA A 192 -9.44 2.61 -8.31
CA ALA A 192 -10.53 2.29 -7.40
C ALA A 192 -11.89 2.63 -8.06
N PRO A 193 -12.88 1.75 -7.92
CA PRO A 193 -14.22 2.06 -8.40
C PRO A 193 -14.78 3.30 -7.69
N SER A 194 -15.50 4.12 -8.42
CA SER A 194 -16.02 5.39 -7.93
C SER A 194 -17.48 5.60 -8.33
N ILE A 195 -18.16 6.42 -7.54
CA ILE A 195 -19.46 6.99 -7.90
C ILE A 195 -19.20 8.38 -8.45
N ILE A 196 -19.56 8.61 -9.68
CA ILE A 196 -19.46 9.90 -10.34
C ILE A 196 -20.82 10.57 -10.29
N MET A 197 -20.88 11.80 -9.82
CA MET A 197 -22.09 12.57 -9.63
C MET A 197 -21.97 13.89 -10.38
N GLN A 198 -23.01 14.28 -11.09
CA GLN A 198 -23.12 15.64 -11.64
C GLN A 198 -24.19 16.39 -10.87
N LYS A 199 -23.88 17.57 -10.38
CA LYS A 199 -24.82 18.49 -9.75
C LYS A 199 -25.64 19.26 -10.82
N THR A 200 -26.72 19.89 -10.40
CA THR A 200 -27.56 20.73 -11.26
C THR A 200 -26.79 21.90 -11.88
N ASP A 201 -25.77 22.43 -11.21
CA ASP A 201 -24.86 23.47 -11.71
C ASP A 201 -23.79 22.95 -12.69
N LYS A 202 -23.88 21.66 -13.09
CA LYS A 202 -22.94 20.92 -13.95
C LYS A 202 -21.60 20.59 -13.31
N THR A 203 -21.41 20.87 -12.03
CA THR A 203 -20.24 20.42 -11.29
C THR A 203 -20.20 18.89 -11.25
N VAL A 204 -19.06 18.28 -11.58
CA VAL A 204 -18.83 16.84 -11.53
C VAL A 204 -17.99 16.50 -10.30
N LEU A 205 -18.48 15.54 -9.52
CA LEU A 205 -17.84 15.02 -8.32
C LEU A 205 -17.63 13.51 -8.49
N SER A 206 -16.52 13.00 -7.99
CA SER A 206 -16.24 11.57 -7.94
C SER A 206 -15.97 11.16 -6.51
N GLN A 207 -16.60 10.10 -6.04
CA GLN A 207 -16.37 9.52 -4.71
C GLN A 207 -15.86 8.11 -4.83
N HIS A 208 -14.65 7.87 -4.28
CA HIS A 208 -14.07 6.52 -4.25
C HIS A 208 -14.83 5.59 -3.32
N MET A 209 -15.19 4.41 -3.81
CA MET A 209 -15.98 3.45 -3.05
C MET A 209 -15.19 2.72 -1.95
N ILE A 210 -13.85 2.66 -2.07
CA ILE A 210 -13.01 1.92 -1.11
C ILE A 210 -12.69 2.76 0.12
N ASN A 211 -12.35 4.05 -0.07
CA ASN A 211 -11.89 4.94 1.00
C ASN A 211 -12.80 6.13 1.26
N GLY A 212 -13.88 6.28 0.49
CA GLY A 212 -14.89 7.30 0.69
C GLY A 212 -14.46 8.74 0.36
N TYR A 213 -13.26 8.96 -0.18
CA TYR A 213 -12.81 10.30 -0.57
C TYR A 213 -13.62 10.83 -1.73
N ILE A 214 -13.94 12.14 -1.66
CA ILE A 214 -14.64 12.87 -2.70
C ILE A 214 -13.61 13.76 -3.40
N GLU A 215 -13.46 13.57 -4.69
CA GLU A 215 -12.57 14.41 -5.50
C GLU A 215 -13.16 15.80 -5.68
N ASP A 216 -12.27 16.83 -5.64
CA ASP A 216 -12.66 18.20 -5.94
C ASP A 216 -13.06 18.30 -7.43
N PRO A 217 -14.27 18.81 -7.73
CA PRO A 217 -14.77 18.94 -9.10
C PRO A 217 -13.90 19.82 -10.00
N THR A 218 -13.11 20.73 -9.43
CA THR A 218 -12.18 21.57 -10.21
C THR A 218 -11.00 20.81 -10.79
N ALA A 219 -10.75 19.60 -10.30
CA ALA A 219 -9.78 18.66 -10.86
C ALA A 219 -10.40 17.65 -11.84
N GLY A 220 -11.69 17.82 -12.18
CA GLY A 220 -12.53 16.89 -12.93
C GLY A 220 -11.86 16.32 -14.17
N ASP A 221 -11.79 15.00 -14.24
CA ASP A 221 -11.25 14.26 -15.36
C ASP A 221 -12.26 14.27 -16.50
N SER A 222 -11.78 14.52 -17.72
CA SER A 222 -12.62 14.47 -18.93
C SER A 222 -13.26 13.07 -19.15
N GLU A 223 -12.67 12.02 -18.60
CA GLU A 223 -13.21 10.65 -18.65
C GLU A 223 -14.46 10.51 -17.77
N ASP A 224 -14.49 11.09 -16.57
CA ASP A 224 -15.64 11.04 -15.67
C ASP A 224 -16.83 11.81 -16.25
N ALA A 225 -16.58 12.97 -16.85
CA ALA A 225 -17.62 13.75 -17.55
C ALA A 225 -18.18 12.97 -18.76
N ALA A 226 -17.32 12.30 -19.55
CA ALA A 226 -17.74 11.48 -20.69
C ALA A 226 -18.58 10.28 -20.25
N MET A 227 -18.27 9.64 -19.12
CA MET A 227 -19.09 8.55 -18.57
C MET A 227 -20.49 9.03 -18.17
N LEU A 228 -20.62 10.23 -17.62
CA LEU A 228 -21.93 10.81 -17.31
C LEU A 228 -22.73 11.12 -18.59
N GLU A 229 -22.08 11.58 -19.65
CA GLU A 229 -22.76 11.84 -20.93
C GLU A 229 -23.30 10.56 -21.58
N LEU A 230 -22.58 9.45 -21.45
CA LEU A 230 -22.99 8.14 -21.98
C LEU A 230 -24.05 7.46 -21.11
N SER A 231 -24.18 7.84 -19.85
CA SER A 231 -25.16 7.25 -18.93
C SER A 231 -26.55 7.89 -19.14
N SER A 232 -27.59 7.08 -19.09
CA SER A 232 -28.97 7.57 -19.10
C SER A 232 -29.80 6.78 -18.10
N ASP A 233 -30.59 7.49 -17.32
CA ASP A 233 -31.63 6.95 -16.45
C ASP A 233 -33.04 7.40 -16.87
N THR A 234 -33.14 8.00 -18.06
CA THR A 234 -34.40 8.36 -18.72
C THR A 234 -34.76 7.41 -19.83
N VAL A 235 -33.79 6.60 -20.32
CA VAL A 235 -33.96 5.61 -21.37
C VAL A 235 -33.29 4.31 -20.94
N VAL A 236 -34.00 3.21 -21.02
CA VAL A 236 -33.50 1.86 -20.69
C VAL A 236 -33.71 0.94 -21.86
N VAL A 237 -32.68 0.18 -22.24
CA VAL A 237 -32.79 -0.88 -23.24
C VAL A 237 -32.75 -2.24 -22.55
N PHE A 238 -33.79 -3.04 -22.72
CA PHE A 238 -33.88 -4.37 -22.14
C PHE A 238 -34.45 -5.35 -23.14
N ASN A 239 -33.80 -6.48 -23.38
CA ASN A 239 -34.17 -7.49 -24.38
C ASN A 239 -34.44 -6.93 -25.79
N GLY A 240 -33.66 -5.91 -26.21
CA GLY A 240 -33.84 -5.27 -27.52
C GLY A 240 -34.99 -4.28 -27.60
N VAL A 241 -35.72 -4.07 -26.51
CA VAL A 241 -36.80 -3.07 -26.41
C VAL A 241 -36.27 -1.83 -25.70
N THR A 242 -36.55 -0.66 -26.27
CA THR A 242 -36.22 0.62 -25.69
C THR A 242 -37.41 1.17 -24.93
N PHE A 243 -37.18 1.52 -23.67
CA PHE A 243 -38.17 2.12 -22.79
C PHE A 243 -37.78 3.56 -22.49
N HIS A 244 -38.67 4.50 -22.70
CA HIS A 244 -38.51 5.91 -22.37
C HIS A 244 -39.33 6.25 -21.14
N ALA A 245 -38.75 6.91 -20.15
CA ALA A 245 -39.42 7.27 -18.89
C ALA A 245 -40.74 8.04 -19.15
N SER A 246 -40.75 8.94 -20.12
CA SER A 246 -41.94 9.70 -20.54
C SER A 246 -43.07 8.88 -21.17
N GLN A 247 -42.80 7.62 -21.56
CA GLN A 247 -43.71 6.74 -22.25
C GLN A 247 -44.17 5.54 -21.42
N MET A 248 -43.81 5.50 -20.14
CA MET A 248 -44.09 4.34 -19.27
C MET A 248 -45.47 4.33 -18.62
N GLN A 249 -46.36 5.22 -19.02
CA GLN A 249 -47.73 5.33 -18.49
C GLN A 249 -48.57 4.04 -18.66
N ASP A 250 -48.32 3.30 -19.73
CA ASP A 250 -49.06 2.04 -19.99
C ASP A 250 -48.65 0.92 -19.01
N ILE A 251 -47.40 0.95 -18.53
CA ILE A 251 -46.87 -0.03 -17.57
C ILE A 251 -47.14 0.43 -16.14
N PHE A 252 -47.04 1.72 -15.88
CA PHE A 252 -47.18 2.34 -14.54
C PHE A 252 -48.24 3.44 -14.57
N PRO A 253 -49.51 3.09 -14.67
CA PRO A 253 -50.57 4.09 -14.71
C PRO A 253 -50.62 4.92 -13.42
N GLY A 254 -50.67 6.23 -13.59
CA GLY A 254 -50.73 7.17 -12.45
C GLY A 254 -49.39 7.64 -11.92
N LEU A 255 -48.24 7.08 -12.38
CA LEU A 255 -46.90 7.57 -11.99
C LEU A 255 -46.32 8.51 -13.04
N SER A 256 -45.93 9.71 -12.62
CA SER A 256 -45.16 10.63 -13.47
C SER A 256 -43.65 10.30 -13.33
N ILE A 257 -43.18 9.39 -14.22
CA ILE A 257 -41.81 8.86 -14.15
C ILE A 257 -40.85 9.88 -14.74
N LYS A 258 -39.81 10.22 -13.95
CA LYS A 258 -38.71 11.08 -14.36
C LYS A 258 -37.47 10.31 -14.76
N ARG A 259 -37.11 9.32 -13.96
CA ARG A 259 -35.90 8.51 -14.11
C ARG A 259 -36.24 7.05 -13.84
N MET A 260 -35.55 6.14 -14.47
CA MET A 260 -35.76 4.71 -14.28
C MET A 260 -34.50 3.90 -14.55
N GLN A 261 -34.38 2.80 -13.87
CA GLN A 261 -33.36 1.79 -14.10
C GLN A 261 -34.00 0.41 -13.97
N ILE A 262 -33.43 -0.61 -14.62
CA ILE A 262 -33.87 -1.98 -14.49
C ILE A 262 -32.75 -2.86 -13.93
N ASP A 263 -33.05 -3.62 -12.88
CA ASP A 263 -32.22 -4.75 -12.50
C ASP A 263 -32.59 -5.93 -13.41
N VAL A 264 -31.72 -6.23 -14.35
CA VAL A 264 -31.93 -7.29 -15.34
C VAL A 264 -31.92 -8.69 -14.73
N VAL A 265 -31.30 -8.88 -13.59
CA VAL A 265 -31.20 -10.17 -12.89
C VAL A 265 -32.52 -10.52 -12.22
N THR A 266 -33.06 -9.59 -11.46
CA THR A 266 -34.31 -9.80 -10.71
C THR A 266 -35.55 -9.30 -11.46
N GLN A 267 -35.36 -8.63 -12.59
CA GLN A 267 -36.43 -8.05 -13.44
C GLN A 267 -37.28 -7.06 -12.63
N LYS A 268 -36.60 -6.15 -11.92
CA LYS A 268 -37.22 -5.08 -11.12
C LYS A 268 -36.98 -3.74 -11.78
N TRP A 269 -38.01 -2.91 -11.84
CA TRP A 269 -37.88 -1.51 -12.13
C TRP A 269 -37.59 -0.73 -10.84
N TYR A 270 -36.66 0.20 -10.91
CA TYR A 270 -36.46 1.27 -9.95
C TYR A 270 -36.84 2.57 -10.62
N ILE A 271 -37.79 3.28 -10.05
CA ILE A 271 -38.50 4.38 -10.69
C ILE A 271 -38.47 5.61 -9.78
N SER A 272 -37.90 6.70 -10.26
CA SER A 272 -37.92 7.99 -9.60
C SER A 272 -39.01 8.88 -10.18
N THR A 273 -39.84 9.45 -9.31
CA THR A 273 -40.97 10.34 -9.63
C THR A 273 -40.89 11.62 -8.83
N ASN A 274 -41.89 12.48 -8.88
CA ASN A 274 -42.04 13.63 -7.98
C ASN A 274 -42.38 13.24 -6.52
N GLU A 275 -42.90 12.02 -6.33
CA GLU A 275 -43.37 11.52 -5.05
C GLU A 275 -42.34 10.61 -4.35
N GLY A 276 -41.16 10.41 -4.99
CA GLY A 276 -40.09 9.60 -4.46
C GLY A 276 -39.62 8.49 -5.38
N LEU A 277 -38.89 7.54 -4.79
CA LEU A 277 -38.37 6.35 -5.43
C LEU A 277 -39.26 5.14 -5.16
N PHE A 278 -39.59 4.42 -6.21
CA PHE A 278 -40.40 3.21 -6.18
C PHE A 278 -39.65 2.02 -6.77
N VAL A 279 -40.01 0.83 -6.34
CA VAL A 279 -39.60 -0.44 -6.97
C VAL A 279 -40.84 -1.20 -7.40
N ALA A 280 -40.78 -1.83 -8.57
CA ALA A 280 -41.87 -2.60 -9.13
C ALA A 280 -41.38 -3.83 -9.88
N ASN A 281 -42.26 -4.83 -10.10
CA ASN A 281 -41.96 -5.90 -11.03
C ASN A 281 -41.92 -5.39 -12.49
N PHE A 282 -41.28 -6.16 -13.37
CA PHE A 282 -41.16 -5.80 -14.78
C PHE A 282 -42.53 -5.59 -15.47
N ASP A 283 -43.53 -6.33 -15.06
CA ASP A 283 -44.89 -6.25 -15.55
C ASP A 283 -45.74 -5.08 -14.98
N GLY A 284 -45.12 -4.20 -14.19
CA GLY A 284 -45.82 -3.08 -13.57
C GLY A 284 -46.59 -3.44 -12.29
N GLN A 285 -46.52 -4.69 -11.85
CA GLN A 285 -47.19 -5.13 -10.63
C GLN A 285 -46.34 -4.86 -9.37
N TYR A 286 -47.02 -4.87 -8.22
CA TYR A 286 -46.34 -4.74 -6.89
C TYR A 286 -45.44 -3.50 -6.77
N ILE A 287 -46.03 -2.34 -7.05
CA ILE A 287 -45.33 -1.05 -6.90
C ILE A 287 -45.21 -0.71 -5.39
N VAL A 288 -43.98 -0.47 -4.94
CA VAL A 288 -43.68 -0.19 -3.53
C VAL A 288 -42.80 1.05 -3.45
N SER A 289 -43.17 1.96 -2.53
CA SER A 289 -42.36 3.13 -2.18
C SER A 289 -41.10 2.70 -1.43
N VAL A 290 -39.94 3.15 -1.88
CA VAL A 290 -38.62 2.91 -1.27
C VAL A 290 -38.21 4.11 -0.42
N ASP A 291 -38.33 5.31 -1.00
CA ASP A 291 -37.88 6.54 -0.36
C ASP A 291 -38.69 7.73 -0.90
N THR A 292 -39.40 8.40 -0.04
CA THR A 292 -40.20 9.59 -0.38
C THR A 292 -39.39 10.87 -0.48
N ASP A 293 -38.08 10.81 -0.05
CA ASP A 293 -37.15 11.93 -0.10
C ASP A 293 -36.31 11.93 -1.40
N ALA A 294 -36.46 10.92 -2.27
CA ALA A 294 -35.77 10.82 -3.56
C ALA A 294 -36.26 11.91 -4.53
N ILE A 295 -35.29 12.61 -5.15
CA ILE A 295 -35.59 13.80 -5.98
C ILE A 295 -35.10 13.72 -7.41
N GLY A 296 -34.33 12.71 -7.79
CA GLY A 296 -33.70 12.77 -9.12
C GLY A 296 -33.03 11.49 -9.58
N ALA A 297 -31.76 11.61 -9.87
CA ALA A 297 -30.96 10.58 -10.50
C ALA A 297 -30.92 9.27 -9.71
N ILE A 298 -30.91 8.17 -10.46
CA ILE A 298 -30.75 6.82 -9.94
C ILE A 298 -29.69 6.06 -10.74
N CYS A 299 -28.96 5.17 -10.09
CA CYS A 299 -27.96 4.34 -10.73
C CYS A 299 -27.86 2.96 -10.07
N ILE A 300 -27.87 1.90 -10.89
CA ILE A 300 -27.68 0.51 -10.43
C ILE A 300 -26.21 0.12 -10.59
N ASP A 301 -25.61 -0.36 -9.50
CA ASP A 301 -24.33 -1.06 -9.51
C ASP A 301 -24.58 -2.57 -9.43
N ASN A 302 -24.60 -3.23 -10.58
CA ASN A 302 -24.79 -4.68 -10.67
C ASN A 302 -23.62 -5.47 -10.06
N MET A 303 -22.42 -4.90 -10.04
CA MET A 303 -21.23 -5.59 -9.49
C MET A 303 -21.28 -5.69 -7.98
N ARG A 304 -21.74 -4.62 -7.31
CA ARG A 304 -21.87 -4.60 -5.85
C ARG A 304 -23.28 -4.91 -5.38
N ASN A 305 -24.18 -5.14 -6.32
CA ASN A 305 -25.58 -5.43 -6.05
C ASN A 305 -26.25 -4.30 -5.23
N ARG A 306 -26.03 -3.03 -5.64
CA ARG A 306 -26.55 -1.82 -4.97
C ARG A 306 -27.25 -0.89 -5.92
N LEU A 307 -28.22 -0.16 -5.37
CA LEU A 307 -28.85 0.99 -5.98
C LEU A 307 -28.38 2.26 -5.27
N TYR A 308 -28.09 3.30 -6.05
CA TYR A 308 -27.79 4.64 -5.59
C TYR A 308 -28.82 5.62 -6.15
N TRP A 309 -29.19 6.61 -5.36
CA TRP A 309 -30.12 7.67 -5.82
C TRP A 309 -29.89 9.01 -5.13
N ALA A 310 -30.25 10.09 -5.83
CA ALA A 310 -30.25 11.42 -5.28
C ALA A 310 -31.47 11.63 -4.38
N SER A 311 -31.27 12.24 -3.22
CA SER A 311 -32.31 12.68 -2.30
C SER A 311 -32.07 14.11 -1.82
N ASN A 312 -33.04 14.71 -1.14
CA ASN A 312 -32.87 16.03 -0.53
C ASN A 312 -31.78 16.02 0.56
N SER A 313 -31.56 14.91 1.22
CA SER A 313 -30.55 14.73 2.27
C SER A 313 -29.16 14.38 1.75
N GLY A 314 -29.03 14.04 0.47
CA GLY A 314 -27.78 13.65 -0.19
C GLY A 314 -27.91 12.40 -1.04
N LEU A 315 -26.76 11.77 -1.35
CA LEU A 315 -26.73 10.47 -2.03
C LEU A 315 -27.10 9.37 -1.05
N LYS A 316 -28.13 8.61 -1.39
CA LYS A 316 -28.55 7.43 -0.63
C LYS A 316 -28.23 6.14 -1.41
N ALA A 317 -28.15 5.05 -0.68
CA ALA A 317 -27.91 3.73 -1.25
C ALA A 317 -28.68 2.63 -0.52
N MET A 318 -28.93 1.53 -1.21
CA MET A 318 -29.42 0.28 -0.61
C MET A 318 -28.95 -0.93 -1.42
N PRO A 319 -28.90 -2.14 -0.84
CA PRO A 319 -28.75 -3.38 -1.61
C PRO A 319 -29.93 -3.58 -2.58
N LEU A 320 -29.66 -4.11 -3.77
CA LEU A 320 -30.72 -4.49 -4.70
C LEU A 320 -31.58 -5.61 -4.11
N VAL A 321 -32.85 -5.63 -4.42
CA VAL A 321 -33.79 -6.66 -3.96
C VAL A 321 -33.45 -8.01 -4.60
N LYS A 322 -33.08 -8.99 -3.78
CA LYS A 322 -32.58 -10.30 -4.25
C LYS A 322 -33.68 -11.26 -4.73
N SER A 323 -34.92 -11.05 -4.36
CA SER A 323 -36.03 -11.98 -4.65
C SER A 323 -37.06 -11.38 -5.61
N LYS A 324 -37.50 -12.17 -6.58
CA LYS A 324 -38.62 -11.77 -7.46
C LYS A 324 -39.90 -11.48 -6.68
N ASN A 325 -40.08 -12.09 -5.51
CA ASN A 325 -41.34 -12.04 -4.74
C ASN A 325 -41.25 -11.19 -3.46
N ASN A 326 -40.08 -10.64 -3.13
CA ASN A 326 -39.92 -9.84 -1.90
C ASN A 326 -39.34 -8.47 -2.26
N LEU A 327 -40.14 -7.44 -2.15
CA LEU A 327 -39.78 -6.05 -2.48
C LEU A 327 -39.27 -5.26 -1.26
N PHE A 328 -39.16 -5.87 -0.06
CA PHE A 328 -39.07 -5.13 1.19
C PHE A 328 -37.81 -5.37 2.04
N ALA A 329 -36.75 -5.90 1.50
CA ALA A 329 -35.71 -6.44 2.36
C ALA A 329 -34.61 -5.45 2.80
N THR A 330 -34.65 -4.15 2.44
CA THR A 330 -33.49 -3.28 2.72
C THR A 330 -33.87 -1.85 3.05
N THR A 331 -33.26 -1.34 4.11
CA THR A 331 -33.41 0.07 4.52
C THR A 331 -32.44 0.94 3.74
N PRO A 332 -32.91 2.10 3.19
CA PRO A 332 -32.04 3.11 2.63
C PRO A 332 -31.02 3.62 3.65
N GLU A 333 -29.79 3.77 3.22
CA GLU A 333 -28.72 4.40 4.01
C GLU A 333 -28.22 5.67 3.34
N LEU A 334 -27.89 6.69 4.12
CA LEU A 334 -27.25 7.90 3.61
C LEU A 334 -25.78 7.56 3.29
N TYR A 335 -25.41 7.66 2.01
CA TYR A 335 -24.06 7.35 1.53
C TYR A 335 -23.12 8.55 1.64
N ASN A 336 -23.64 9.75 1.32
CA ASN A 336 -22.98 11.04 1.56
C ASN A 336 -24.02 12.16 1.64
N THR A 337 -23.57 13.37 2.00
CA THR A 337 -24.43 14.55 2.16
C THR A 337 -24.39 15.50 0.95
N ILE A 338 -23.92 15.04 -0.20
CA ILE A 338 -23.90 15.85 -1.43
C ILE A 338 -25.32 16.00 -1.94
N SER A 339 -25.81 17.25 -1.97
CA SER A 339 -27.13 17.63 -2.48
C SER A 339 -27.10 18.04 -3.95
N ASP A 340 -28.27 18.27 -4.54
CA ASP A 340 -28.48 18.81 -5.88
C ASP A 340 -27.89 17.94 -7.01
N ILE A 341 -27.88 16.63 -6.82
CA ILE A 341 -27.36 15.66 -7.78
C ILE A 341 -28.39 15.47 -8.91
N ASP A 342 -27.99 15.81 -10.14
CA ASP A 342 -28.79 15.64 -11.34
C ASP A 342 -28.51 14.31 -12.07
N ARG A 343 -27.28 13.78 -12.00
CA ARG A 343 -26.87 12.53 -12.66
C ARG A 343 -25.92 11.74 -11.77
N ILE A 344 -26.00 10.42 -11.88
CA ILE A 344 -25.13 9.48 -11.16
C ILE A 344 -24.70 8.38 -12.13
N VAL A 345 -23.43 8.01 -12.08
CA VAL A 345 -22.90 6.82 -12.75
C VAL A 345 -21.87 6.13 -11.84
N VAL A 346 -21.81 4.82 -11.91
CA VAL A 346 -20.80 4.03 -11.21
C VAL A 346 -19.70 3.65 -12.20
N ASN A 347 -18.51 4.12 -11.91
CA ASN A 347 -17.30 3.74 -12.63
C ASN A 347 -16.70 2.50 -11.94
N ASN A 348 -16.79 1.36 -12.59
CA ASN A 348 -16.28 0.08 -12.09
C ASN A 348 -14.86 -0.22 -12.57
N ASN A 349 -14.01 0.77 -12.85
CA ASN A 349 -12.66 0.60 -13.40
C ASN A 349 -12.02 -0.73 -13.00
N LEU A 350 -12.20 -1.73 -13.86
CA LEU A 350 -11.63 -3.08 -13.75
C LEU A 350 -10.51 -3.27 -14.80
N LYS A 351 -9.67 -2.26 -14.99
CA LYS A 351 -8.52 -2.37 -15.89
C LYS A 351 -7.24 -2.56 -15.10
#